data_f38268cee296a47ba0aae61f10e1e8aa
#
_entry.id   f38268cee296a47ba0aae61f10e1e8aa
#
_cell.length_a   1.000
_cell.length_b   1.000
_cell.length_c   1.000
_cell.angle_alpha   90.00
_cell.angle_beta   90.00
_cell.angle_gamma   90.00
#
_symmetry.space_group_name_H-M   'P 1'
#
loop_
_entity.id
_entity.type
_entity.pdbx_description
1 polymer ?
#
loop_
_entity_poly.entity_id
_entity_poly.type
_entity_poly.pdbx_seq_one_letter_code
_entity_poly.pdbx_strand_id
1 'polypeptide(L)' 'GDVVSDAILATAQKKQCDLIVMASHGRKGITRLLLGSETQHVLTHSTTPVLVLR' A
#
# COMPACT_ATOMS: atom_id res chain seq x y z
N GLY A 1 1.71 14.06 -3.51
CA GLY A 1 1.14 12.82 -3.17
C GLY A 1 0.93 11.93 -4.36
N ASP A 2 0.66 10.74 -4.06
CA ASP A 2 0.45 9.71 -5.05
C ASP A 2 -1.04 9.46 -5.20
N VAL A 3 -1.56 9.66 -6.42
CA VAL A 3 -2.99 9.52 -6.68
C VAL A 3 -3.48 8.10 -6.36
N VAL A 4 -2.66 7.10 -6.71
CA VAL A 4 -3.05 5.70 -6.47
C VAL A 4 -3.10 5.38 -4.99
N SER A 5 -2.07 5.76 -4.25
CA SER A 5 -2.06 5.48 -2.82
C SER A 5 -3.13 6.27 -2.07
N ASP A 6 -3.40 7.50 -2.49
CA ASP A 6 -4.48 8.28 -1.90
C ASP A 6 -5.84 7.61 -2.15
N ALA A 7 -6.04 7.05 -3.34
CA ALA A 7 -7.27 6.33 -3.65
C ALA A 7 -7.42 5.07 -2.80
N ILE A 8 -6.33 4.34 -2.56
CA ILE A 8 -6.33 3.15 -1.71
C ILE A 8 -6.74 3.53 -0.29
N LEU A 9 -6.12 4.58 0.25
CA LEU A 9 -6.40 5.04 1.61
C LEU A 9 -7.85 5.50 1.76
N ALA A 10 -8.34 6.26 0.78
CA ALA A 10 -9.71 6.76 0.81
C ALA A 10 -10.71 5.60 0.73
N THR A 11 -10.44 4.62 -0.14
CA THR A 11 -11.32 3.46 -0.29
C THR A 11 -11.34 2.62 0.98
N ALA A 12 -10.19 2.39 1.58
CA ALA A 12 -10.10 1.62 2.82
C ALA A 12 -10.92 2.27 3.92
N GLN A 13 -10.84 3.59 4.02
CA GLN A 13 -11.60 4.32 5.03
C GLN A 13 -13.10 4.30 4.74
N LYS A 14 -13.45 4.54 3.49
CA LYS A 14 -14.85 4.59 3.07
C LYS A 14 -15.55 3.26 3.29
N LYS A 15 -14.86 2.15 3.03
CA LYS A 15 -15.43 0.82 3.16
C LYS A 15 -15.15 0.19 4.51
N GLN A 16 -14.53 0.91 5.41
CA GLN A 16 -14.24 0.44 6.75
C GLN A 16 -13.48 -0.88 6.74
N CYS A 17 -12.44 -0.94 5.92
CA CYS A 17 -11.63 -2.14 5.81
C CYS A 17 -10.84 -2.40 7.07
N ASP A 18 -10.66 -3.68 7.40
CA ASP A 18 -9.88 -4.08 8.57
C ASP A 18 -8.42 -4.35 8.22
N LEU A 19 -8.13 -4.53 6.95
CA LEU A 19 -6.80 -4.90 6.50
C LEU A 19 -6.61 -4.47 5.05
N ILE A 20 -5.44 -3.92 4.76
CA ILE A 20 -5.03 -3.63 3.38
C ILE A 20 -3.92 -4.61 3.02
N VAL A 21 -4.05 -5.27 1.87
CA VAL A 21 -3.02 -6.19 1.36
C VAL A 21 -2.43 -5.58 0.10
N MET A 22 -1.11 -5.43 0.08
CA MET A 22 -0.40 -4.82 -1.04
C MET A 22 0.86 -5.59 -1.36
N ALA A 23 1.31 -5.49 -2.60
CA ALA A 23 2.62 -5.99 -2.98
C ALA A 23 3.69 -4.95 -2.63
N SER A 24 4.88 -5.42 -2.32
CA SER A 24 5.98 -4.51 -1.96
C SER A 24 6.59 -3.87 -3.20
N HIS A 25 6.45 -4.46 -4.36
CA HIS A 25 7.02 -3.93 -5.60
C HIS A 25 6.14 -4.28 -6.77
N GLY A 26 6.42 -3.65 -7.91
CA GLY A 26 5.67 -3.90 -9.12
C GLY A 26 6.10 -5.17 -9.84
N ARG A 27 5.73 -5.25 -11.12
CA ARG A 27 5.87 -6.46 -11.92
C ARG A 27 7.30 -6.89 -12.23
N LYS A 28 8.26 -6.02 -12.09
CA LYS A 28 9.60 -6.28 -12.61
C LYS A 28 10.39 -7.26 -11.78
N GLY A 29 9.85 -7.82 -10.77
CA GLY A 29 10.50 -8.86 -10.02
C GLY A 29 11.84 -8.46 -9.46
N ILE A 30 11.88 -7.33 -8.79
CA ILE A 30 13.10 -6.87 -8.14
C ILE A 30 13.49 -7.86 -7.07
N THR A 31 14.72 -8.35 -7.13
CA THR A 31 15.19 -9.36 -6.17
C THR A 31 15.41 -8.79 -4.79
N ARG A 32 15.68 -7.50 -4.68
CA ARG A 32 15.81 -6.86 -3.40
C ARG A 32 14.46 -6.55 -2.80
N LEU A 33 14.39 -6.61 -1.49
CA LEU A 33 13.20 -6.20 -0.79
C LEU A 33 13.20 -4.67 -0.68
N LEU A 34 12.63 -4.02 -1.67
CA LEU A 34 12.45 -2.57 -1.67
C LEU A 34 10.98 -2.28 -1.74
N LEU A 35 10.52 -1.42 -0.86
CA LEU A 35 9.14 -0.97 -0.89
C LEU A 35 8.97 0.09 -1.97
N GLY A 36 7.95 -0.08 -2.82
CA GLY A 36 7.60 0.93 -3.78
C GLY A 36 7.09 2.19 -3.09
N SER A 37 7.14 3.31 -3.79
CA SER A 37 6.72 4.59 -3.22
C SER A 37 5.25 4.57 -2.80
N GLU A 38 4.39 3.91 -3.57
CA GLU A 38 2.98 3.81 -3.23
C GLU A 38 2.77 3.02 -1.95
N THR A 39 3.48 1.90 -1.81
CA THR A 39 3.39 1.08 -0.60
C THR A 39 3.87 1.86 0.61
N GLN A 40 4.98 2.59 0.47
CA GLN A 40 5.50 3.41 1.55
C GLN A 40 4.51 4.49 1.96
N HIS A 41 3.87 5.11 0.99
CA HIS A 41 2.88 6.16 1.27
C HIS A 41 1.69 5.59 2.05
N VAL A 42 1.20 4.43 1.62
CA VAL A 42 0.07 3.78 2.30
C VAL A 42 0.47 3.40 3.72
N LEU A 43 1.64 2.80 3.90
CA LEU A 43 2.12 2.41 5.24
C LEU A 43 2.23 3.62 6.17
N THR A 44 2.69 4.74 5.64
CA THR A 44 2.90 5.94 6.44
C THR A 44 1.59 6.59 6.88
N HIS A 45 0.60 6.57 6.00
CA HIS A 45 -0.63 7.34 6.24
C HIS A 45 -1.84 6.49 6.61
N SER A 46 -1.75 5.18 6.54
CA SER A 46 -2.89 4.31 6.82
C SER A 46 -3.14 4.18 8.31
N THR A 47 -4.40 4.27 8.70
CA THR A 47 -4.84 3.91 10.05
C THR A 47 -5.31 2.47 10.11
N THR A 48 -5.35 1.79 8.96
CA THR A 48 -5.73 0.40 8.84
C THR A 48 -4.47 -0.45 8.76
N PRO A 49 -4.43 -1.63 9.40
CA PRO A 49 -3.27 -2.51 9.26
C PRO A 49 -3.00 -2.85 7.81
N VAL A 50 -1.74 -2.92 7.44
CA VAL A 50 -1.32 -3.18 6.07
C VAL A 50 -0.43 -4.42 6.05
N LEU A 51 -0.80 -5.39 5.22
CA LEU A 51 0.02 -6.58 4.97
C LEU A 51 0.74 -6.39 3.65
N VAL A 52 2.06 -6.44 3.71
CA VAL A 52 2.90 -6.25 2.52
C VAL A 52 3.44 -7.60 2.07
N LEU A 53 3.19 -7.95 0.83
CA LEU A 53 3.64 -9.20 0.24
C LEU A 53 4.80 -8.95 -0.71
N ARG A 54 5.65 -9.94 -0.83
CA ARG A 54 6.80 -9.89 -1.76
C ARG A 54 6.37 -10.07 -3.18
#